data_e04c458026ab3f8cefa37f3b53e6a46f
#
_entry.id   e04c458026ab3f8cefa37f3b53e6a46f
#
_cell.length_a   1.000
_cell.length_b   1.000
_cell.length_c   1.000
_cell.angle_alpha   90.00
_cell.angle_beta   90.00
_cell.angle_gamma   90.00
#
_symmetry.space_group_name_H-M   'P 1'
#
loop_
_entity.id
_entity.type
_entity.pdbx_description
1 polymer ?
#
loop_
_entity_poly.entity_id
_entity_poly.type
_entity_poly.pdbx_seq_one_letter_code
_entity_poly.pdbx_strand_id
1 'polypeptide(L)'
;MTKPNTFSLKSRSLKFKWTFGASAAIFLTFFLFSFAIYQGIGSMLLNEKDKTVTSTALSASNALSNAGLTASADNLTKENIDAVVKSSLTIRERMEDQVLVFYDKKGKRIEQYTGTPYNDKAYAKYDYSTYLSTGQTQVGTLSKPTINGQQMVISQVPIFNSQDNATVIGYIQVINPMTSYNSMMGKLLATMFLLGGVALFISGMLGYLLAQNFLNPLTRMAKTMNDIRNNGFQKRIEATTITKDEIGELTLVFNDMMAQIERSFEQQKQFVEDASHELRTPVQIMEGHLKLLNRWGKDDPEVLDESLNASLTELERMKKLVQEMLDLSRAEQISQTKELQIVCVNDVVEQVRRNFEVMHEDFLFTLKEDDKDLHAMIQHNHLEQILIIIADNAVKYSGDSKQIDVHVYQEEEQIKVSVKDYGVGISPEEIDKIFNRFYRVDKARSREVGGNGLGLAIAKELVSGYQGSIQAESEDNVGTTITITLPLIEKQVDK
;
A
#
# COMPACT_ATOMS: atom_id res chain seq x y z
N MET A 1 45.22 14.23 2.59
CA MET A 1 43.77 14.44 2.37
C MET A 1 43.01 13.27 2.96
N THR A 2 42.58 13.43 4.19
CA THR A 2 41.82 12.43 4.99
C THR A 2 40.36 12.43 4.52
N LYS A 3 39.88 11.27 4.05
CA LYS A 3 38.46 11.06 3.74
C LYS A 3 37.63 11.24 5.01
N PRO A 4 36.50 11.99 4.97
CA PRO A 4 35.60 12.06 6.11
C PRO A 4 34.92 10.70 6.31
N ASN A 5 35.03 10.18 7.51
CA ASN A 5 34.28 9.03 8.01
C ASN A 5 32.79 9.39 8.02
N THR A 6 32.07 9.06 6.96
CA THR A 6 30.61 9.09 6.99
C THR A 6 30.17 7.93 7.86
N PHE A 7 29.73 8.23 9.08
CA PHE A 7 28.95 7.33 9.92
C PHE A 7 27.71 6.93 9.13
N SER A 8 27.80 5.84 8.39
CA SER A 8 26.64 5.15 7.83
C SER A 8 25.82 4.63 9.00
N LEU A 9 24.79 5.39 9.39
CA LEU A 9 23.66 4.86 10.14
C LEU A 9 23.04 3.76 9.30
N LYS A 10 23.49 2.53 9.52
CA LYS A 10 22.95 1.31 8.94
C LYS A 10 21.44 1.34 9.22
N SER A 11 20.64 1.77 8.25
CA SER A 11 19.19 1.91 8.43
C SER A 11 18.64 0.56 8.83
N ARG A 12 18.18 0.46 10.09
CA ARG A 12 17.57 -0.77 10.63
C ARG A 12 16.48 -1.21 9.67
N SER A 13 16.42 -2.51 9.35
CA SER A 13 15.48 -3.05 8.38
C SER A 13 14.05 -2.63 8.70
N LEU A 14 13.21 -2.43 7.68
CA LEU A 14 11.82 -2.05 7.85
C LEU A 14 11.09 -3.02 8.80
N LYS A 15 11.44 -4.31 8.76
CA LYS A 15 10.95 -5.34 9.70
C LYS A 15 11.21 -4.97 11.15
N PHE A 16 12.43 -4.56 11.48
CA PHE A 16 12.79 -4.15 12.84
C PHE A 16 11.99 -2.93 13.29
N LYS A 17 11.82 -1.93 12.41
CA LYS A 17 11.05 -0.71 12.74
C LYS A 17 9.60 -1.03 13.04
N TRP A 18 8.96 -1.86 12.21
CA TRP A 18 7.56 -2.28 12.39
C TRP A 18 7.37 -3.14 13.64
N THR A 19 8.22 -4.17 13.85
CA THR A 19 8.16 -5.02 15.05
C THR A 19 8.35 -4.21 16.31
N PHE A 20 9.36 -3.33 16.33
CA PHE A 20 9.63 -2.47 17.48
C PHE A 20 8.50 -1.46 17.72
N GLY A 21 7.99 -0.80 16.67
CA GLY A 21 6.90 0.16 16.78
C GLY A 21 5.61 -0.47 17.29
N ALA A 22 5.20 -1.62 16.76
CA ALA A 22 4.03 -2.35 17.23
C ALA A 22 4.19 -2.83 18.69
N SER A 23 5.35 -3.40 19.03
CA SER A 23 5.65 -3.84 20.40
C SER A 23 5.66 -2.67 21.39
N ALA A 24 6.24 -1.55 21.00
CA ALA A 24 6.28 -0.35 21.85
C ALA A 24 4.88 0.24 22.07
N ALA A 25 4.01 0.28 21.04
CA ALA A 25 2.64 0.76 21.16
C ALA A 25 1.82 -0.12 22.10
N ILE A 26 1.89 -1.45 21.96
CA ILE A 26 1.17 -2.40 22.82
C ILE A 26 1.68 -2.29 24.25
N PHE A 27 3.00 -2.21 24.45
CA PHE A 27 3.58 -2.04 25.77
C PHE A 27 3.15 -0.74 26.43
N LEU A 28 3.14 0.37 25.71
CA LEU A 28 2.68 1.66 26.23
C LEU A 28 1.22 1.61 26.66
N THR A 29 0.35 1.01 25.84
CA THR A 29 -1.06 0.83 26.18
C THR A 29 -1.25 -0.02 27.41
N PHE A 30 -0.52 -1.15 27.50
CA PHE A 30 -0.54 -2.00 28.68
C PHE A 30 -0.06 -1.26 29.93
N PHE A 31 1.04 -0.49 29.82
CA PHE A 31 1.59 0.29 30.93
C PHE A 31 0.60 1.34 31.43
N LEU A 32 -0.02 2.11 30.55
CA LEU A 32 -1.02 3.13 30.90
C LEU A 32 -2.23 2.50 31.60
N PHE A 33 -2.73 1.39 31.06
CA PHE A 33 -3.87 0.69 31.62
C PHE A 33 -3.53 0.08 33.01
N SER A 34 -2.38 -0.56 33.13
CA SER A 34 -1.88 -1.11 34.39
C SER A 34 -1.68 -0.03 35.43
N PHE A 35 -1.12 1.13 35.06
CA PHE A 35 -0.97 2.27 35.95
C PHE A 35 -2.32 2.80 36.45
N ALA A 36 -3.29 2.92 35.56
CA ALA A 36 -4.64 3.37 35.91
C ALA A 36 -5.32 2.39 36.89
N ILE A 37 -5.20 1.08 36.65
CA ILE A 37 -5.72 0.05 37.55
C ILE A 37 -5.05 0.13 38.94
N TYR A 38 -3.71 0.24 38.94
CA TYR A 38 -2.93 0.34 40.21
C TYR A 38 -3.38 1.53 41.06
N GLN A 39 -3.54 2.70 40.43
CA GLN A 39 -4.02 3.91 41.12
C GLN A 39 -5.48 3.79 41.57
N GLY A 40 -6.34 3.24 40.69
CA GLY A 40 -7.76 3.04 41.00
C GLY A 40 -8.00 2.10 42.18
N ILE A 41 -7.35 0.93 42.16
CA ILE A 41 -7.45 -0.05 43.26
C ILE A 41 -6.83 0.52 44.52
N GLY A 42 -5.65 1.17 44.44
CA GLY A 42 -4.97 1.76 45.58
C GLY A 42 -5.83 2.82 46.23
N SER A 43 -6.44 3.72 45.51
CA SER A 43 -7.33 4.76 46.05
C SER A 43 -8.62 4.18 46.65
N MET A 44 -9.19 3.16 46.02
CA MET A 44 -10.40 2.49 46.53
C MET A 44 -10.13 1.80 47.88
N LEU A 45 -9.07 1.01 47.95
CA LEU A 45 -8.67 0.31 49.19
C LEU A 45 -8.33 1.29 50.32
N LEU A 46 -7.65 2.40 49.98
CA LEU A 46 -7.30 3.43 50.97
C LEU A 46 -8.55 4.05 51.55
N ASN A 47 -9.53 4.45 50.71
CA ASN A 47 -10.78 4.99 51.14
C ASN A 47 -11.62 4.02 51.99
N GLU A 48 -11.57 2.72 51.64
CA GLU A 48 -12.20 1.67 52.45
C GLU A 48 -11.57 1.56 53.84
N LYS A 49 -10.24 1.58 53.94
CA LYS A 49 -9.54 1.56 55.24
C LYS A 49 -9.81 2.80 56.08
N ASP A 50 -9.85 4.01 55.45
CA ASP A 50 -10.23 5.26 56.10
C ASP A 50 -11.63 5.17 56.74
N LYS A 51 -12.61 4.66 55.99
CA LYS A 51 -13.99 4.46 56.50
C LYS A 51 -14.05 3.43 57.62
N THR A 52 -13.34 2.31 57.48
CA THR A 52 -13.31 1.22 58.45
C THR A 52 -12.71 1.68 59.77
N VAL A 53 -11.58 2.37 59.73
CA VAL A 53 -10.93 2.88 60.96
C VAL A 53 -11.82 3.90 61.68
N THR A 54 -12.43 4.82 60.93
CA THR A 54 -13.34 5.82 61.47
C THR A 54 -14.60 5.18 62.08
N SER A 55 -15.23 4.24 61.34
CA SER A 55 -16.43 3.54 61.82
C SER A 55 -16.16 2.67 63.06
N THR A 56 -14.97 2.06 63.16
CA THR A 56 -14.59 1.32 64.37
C THR A 56 -14.39 2.25 65.57
N ALA A 57 -13.74 3.39 65.37
CA ALA A 57 -13.55 4.39 66.42
C ALA A 57 -14.90 4.96 66.93
N LEU A 58 -15.83 5.30 66.03
CA LEU A 58 -17.15 5.74 66.38
C LEU A 58 -17.96 4.66 67.10
N SER A 59 -17.92 3.43 66.62
CA SER A 59 -18.64 2.32 67.23
C SER A 59 -18.12 2.02 68.66
N ALA A 60 -16.82 2.10 68.85
CA ALA A 60 -16.20 1.87 70.16
C ALA A 60 -16.50 3.05 71.15
N SER A 61 -16.49 4.29 70.65
CA SER A 61 -16.88 5.47 71.43
C SER A 61 -18.33 5.39 71.89
N ASN A 62 -19.23 5.09 70.94
CA ASN A 62 -20.67 4.96 71.24
C ASN A 62 -20.99 3.80 72.19
N ALA A 63 -20.29 2.67 72.04
CA ALA A 63 -20.46 1.55 72.92
C ALA A 63 -20.07 1.88 74.37
N LEU A 64 -18.98 2.62 74.57
CA LEU A 64 -18.54 3.07 75.87
C LEU A 64 -19.50 4.13 76.47
N SER A 65 -19.95 5.09 75.65
CA SER A 65 -20.91 6.09 76.07
C SER A 65 -22.26 5.50 76.53
N ASN A 66 -22.72 4.45 75.77
CA ASN A 66 -24.04 3.82 76.05
C ASN A 66 -24.00 2.72 77.12
N ALA A 67 -22.86 2.23 77.50
CA ALA A 67 -22.76 1.14 78.46
C ALA A 67 -23.15 1.52 79.91
N GLY A 68 -23.52 2.80 80.12
CA GLY A 68 -23.97 3.28 81.44
C GLY A 68 -22.89 3.22 82.53
N LEU A 69 -21.72 2.68 82.22
CA LEU A 69 -20.59 2.50 83.10
C LEU A 69 -19.90 3.84 83.46
N THR A 70 -20.24 4.88 82.77
CA THR A 70 -19.74 6.23 82.94
C THR A 70 -20.61 7.11 83.83
N ALA A 71 -21.75 6.58 84.29
CA ALA A 71 -22.80 7.37 84.98
C ALA A 71 -22.36 7.77 86.43
N SER A 72 -21.29 7.21 86.95
CA SER A 72 -20.82 7.53 88.36
C SER A 72 -19.39 8.00 88.45
N ALA A 73 -18.66 8.07 87.31
CA ALA A 73 -17.21 8.39 87.37
C ALA A 73 -16.86 9.43 86.33
N ASP A 74 -16.31 10.56 86.73
CA ASP A 74 -15.74 11.61 85.84
C ASP A 74 -14.50 11.13 85.02
N ASN A 75 -14.15 9.88 85.12
CA ASN A 75 -12.95 9.33 84.45
C ASN A 75 -13.21 7.92 83.92
N LEU A 76 -12.70 7.68 82.72
CA LEU A 76 -12.68 6.38 82.09
C LEU A 76 -11.73 5.42 82.82
N THR A 77 -12.16 4.22 83.27
CA THR A 77 -11.35 3.21 83.95
C THR A 77 -11.08 2.04 83.05
N LYS A 78 -9.97 1.27 83.38
CA LYS A 78 -9.57 0.06 82.63
C LYS A 78 -10.69 -0.99 82.66
N GLU A 79 -11.34 -1.21 83.81
CA GLU A 79 -12.38 -2.21 84.02
C GLU A 79 -13.59 -1.92 83.13
N ASN A 80 -13.94 -0.66 82.95
CA ASN A 80 -15.05 -0.24 82.08
C ASN A 80 -14.73 -0.47 80.62
N ILE A 81 -13.52 -0.18 80.17
CA ILE A 81 -13.05 -0.45 78.78
C ILE A 81 -13.04 -1.94 78.54
N ASP A 82 -12.45 -2.76 79.41
CA ASP A 82 -12.40 -4.20 79.30
C ASP A 82 -13.77 -4.84 79.17
N ALA A 83 -14.74 -4.40 79.98
CA ALA A 83 -16.10 -4.91 79.92
C ALA A 83 -16.79 -4.64 78.54
N VAL A 84 -16.64 -3.44 78.04
CA VAL A 84 -17.24 -3.07 76.76
C VAL A 84 -16.53 -3.73 75.57
N VAL A 85 -15.20 -3.78 75.53
CA VAL A 85 -14.46 -4.40 74.44
C VAL A 85 -14.68 -5.92 74.43
N LYS A 86 -14.79 -6.58 75.58
CA LYS A 86 -15.08 -8.03 75.67
C LYS A 86 -16.51 -8.38 75.31
N SER A 87 -17.50 -7.53 75.66
CA SER A 87 -18.91 -7.79 75.41
C SER A 87 -19.38 -7.41 73.99
N SER A 88 -18.70 -6.50 73.31
CA SER A 88 -19.08 -6.05 71.97
C SER A 88 -18.49 -6.91 70.87
N LEU A 89 -19.31 -7.78 70.28
CA LEU A 89 -18.93 -8.57 69.09
C LEU A 89 -18.52 -7.66 67.94
N THR A 90 -19.18 -6.55 67.74
CA THR A 90 -18.89 -5.59 66.67
C THR A 90 -17.48 -4.98 66.79
N ILE A 91 -17.02 -4.67 68.03
CA ILE A 91 -15.66 -4.15 68.24
C ILE A 91 -14.65 -5.29 67.98
N ARG A 92 -14.92 -6.50 68.45
CA ARG A 92 -13.98 -7.66 68.30
C ARG A 92 -13.82 -8.08 66.83
N GLU A 93 -14.91 -8.12 66.04
CA GLU A 93 -14.86 -8.45 64.60
C GLU A 93 -14.11 -7.35 63.82
N ARG A 94 -14.32 -6.09 64.20
CA ARG A 94 -13.63 -4.97 63.51
C ARG A 94 -12.20 -4.73 63.96
N MET A 95 -11.76 -5.37 65.04
CA MET A 95 -10.38 -5.28 65.52
C MET A 95 -9.37 -6.03 64.67
N GLU A 96 -9.80 -6.87 63.74
CA GLU A 96 -8.86 -7.45 62.73
C GLU A 96 -8.10 -6.34 62.04
N ASP A 97 -6.80 -6.42 61.96
CA ASP A 97 -5.90 -5.41 61.33
C ASP A 97 -5.88 -4.02 62.04
N GLN A 98 -6.32 -3.89 63.26
CA GLN A 98 -6.39 -2.59 63.97
C GLN A 98 -5.78 -2.68 65.37
N VAL A 99 -5.31 -1.51 65.82
CA VAL A 99 -4.90 -1.28 67.20
C VAL A 99 -5.82 -0.21 67.82
N LEU A 100 -6.44 -0.50 68.95
CA LEU A 100 -7.29 0.43 69.67
C LEU A 100 -6.52 0.91 70.91
N VAL A 101 -6.41 2.22 71.07
CA VAL A 101 -5.76 2.85 72.25
C VAL A 101 -6.73 3.80 72.89
N PHE A 102 -6.91 3.64 74.23
CA PHE A 102 -7.78 4.45 75.05
C PHE A 102 -7.00 5.40 75.88
N TYR A 103 -7.43 6.64 75.95
CA TYR A 103 -6.79 7.72 76.73
C TYR A 103 -7.78 8.36 77.66
N ASP A 104 -7.29 8.86 78.81
CA ASP A 104 -8.08 9.73 79.73
C ASP A 104 -8.28 11.15 79.07
N LYS A 105 -9.02 11.98 79.82
CA LYS A 105 -9.26 13.39 79.40
C LYS A 105 -8.01 14.25 79.34
N LYS A 106 -6.91 13.82 80.00
CA LYS A 106 -5.61 14.51 79.97
C LYS A 106 -4.63 13.96 78.92
N GLY A 107 -5.06 12.98 78.18
CA GLY A 107 -4.24 12.35 77.13
C GLY A 107 -3.29 11.27 77.65
N LYS A 108 -3.47 10.80 78.89
CA LYS A 108 -2.66 9.67 79.41
C LYS A 108 -3.28 8.35 78.96
N ARG A 109 -2.47 7.44 78.36
CA ARG A 109 -2.93 6.12 77.89
C ARG A 109 -3.42 5.27 79.11
N ILE A 110 -4.61 4.73 78.96
CA ILE A 110 -5.26 3.83 79.89
C ILE A 110 -5.00 2.37 79.54
N GLU A 111 -5.40 1.99 78.29
CA GLU A 111 -5.29 0.61 77.87
C GLU A 111 -5.13 0.54 76.30
N GLN A 112 -4.60 -0.55 75.84
CA GLN A 112 -4.41 -0.81 74.37
C GLN A 112 -4.80 -2.23 74.06
N TYR A 113 -5.60 -2.37 72.98
CA TYR A 113 -5.98 -3.66 72.39
C TYR A 113 -5.43 -3.77 71.00
N THR A 114 -4.85 -4.94 70.69
CA THR A 114 -4.32 -5.26 69.39
C THR A 114 -5.06 -6.46 68.82
N GLY A 115 -5.60 -6.33 67.60
CA GLY A 115 -6.19 -7.45 66.90
C GLY A 115 -5.09 -8.39 66.34
N THR A 116 -5.46 -9.64 66.08
CA THR A 116 -4.64 -10.54 65.31
C THR A 116 -4.52 -10.04 63.86
N PRO A 117 -3.38 -9.98 63.21
CA PRO A 117 -2.11 -10.63 63.51
C PRO A 117 -1.05 -9.75 64.23
N TYR A 118 -1.47 -8.55 64.74
CA TYR A 118 -0.52 -7.55 65.29
C TYR A 118 -0.13 -7.77 66.76
N ASN A 119 -0.10 -8.99 67.18
CA ASN A 119 0.39 -9.35 68.50
C ASN A 119 1.92 -9.08 68.66
N ASP A 120 2.48 -8.35 67.68
CA ASP A 120 3.90 -8.06 67.62
C ASP A 120 4.21 -6.90 68.58
N LYS A 121 5.21 -7.15 69.44
CA LYS A 121 5.73 -6.22 70.48
C LYS A 121 6.10 -4.83 69.95
N ALA A 122 6.28 -4.70 68.59
CA ALA A 122 6.61 -3.44 67.93
C ALA A 122 5.46 -2.43 68.00
N TYR A 123 4.23 -2.87 67.73
CA TYR A 123 3.03 -1.99 67.74
C TYR A 123 2.56 -1.73 69.21
N ALA A 124 2.73 -2.66 70.07
CA ALA A 124 2.36 -2.50 71.49
C ALA A 124 3.21 -1.47 72.22
N LYS A 125 4.48 -1.27 71.80
CA LYS A 125 5.43 -0.36 72.47
C LYS A 125 5.42 1.07 71.92
N TYR A 126 4.77 1.31 70.80
CA TYR A 126 4.76 2.63 70.17
C TYR A 126 3.84 3.58 70.96
N ASP A 127 4.31 4.80 71.20
CA ASP A 127 3.50 5.84 71.81
C ASP A 127 2.78 6.65 70.79
N TYR A 128 1.46 6.36 70.58
CA TYR A 128 0.60 7.05 69.70
C TYR A 128 0.07 8.38 70.21
N SER A 129 0.41 8.76 71.46
CA SER A 129 -0.05 10.01 72.11
C SER A 129 0.41 11.27 71.38
N THR A 130 1.49 11.18 70.60
CA THR A 130 2.01 12.27 69.81
C THR A 130 0.98 12.72 68.74
N TYR A 131 0.08 11.85 68.30
CA TYR A 131 -1.00 12.15 67.32
C TYR A 131 -2.35 12.40 67.97
N LEU A 132 -2.37 12.57 69.31
CA LEU A 132 -3.56 12.83 70.06
C LEU A 132 -3.88 14.36 70.10
N SER A 133 -5.05 14.78 69.62
CA SER A 133 -5.53 16.14 69.77
C SER A 133 -6.52 16.22 70.92
N THR A 134 -6.07 16.74 72.08
CA THR A 134 -6.92 16.96 73.26
C THR A 134 -7.67 18.29 73.11
N GLY A 135 -8.93 18.33 73.56
CA GLY A 135 -9.75 19.54 73.50
C GLY A 135 -10.66 19.72 72.30
N GLN A 136 -10.65 18.81 71.34
CA GLN A 136 -11.62 18.81 70.26
C GLN A 136 -12.92 18.11 70.64
N THR A 137 -14.01 18.83 70.53
CA THR A 137 -15.40 18.34 70.77
C THR A 137 -16.05 17.79 69.52
N GLN A 138 -15.34 17.76 68.38
CA GLN A 138 -15.90 17.31 67.10
C GLN A 138 -15.44 15.92 66.68
N VAL A 139 -16.33 15.26 65.97
CA VAL A 139 -16.24 13.86 65.53
C VAL A 139 -15.06 13.63 64.57
N GLY A 140 -14.18 12.75 64.98
CA GLY A 140 -13.25 12.01 64.11
C GLY A 140 -12.18 12.82 63.37
N THR A 141 -11.02 13.05 63.99
CA THR A 141 -9.82 13.45 63.21
C THR A 141 -9.17 12.24 62.61
N LEU A 142 -8.95 12.30 61.25
CA LEU A 142 -8.21 11.27 60.51
C LEU A 142 -6.80 11.79 60.21
N SER A 143 -5.77 11.05 60.58
CA SER A 143 -4.36 11.37 60.29
C SER A 143 -3.67 10.17 59.63
N LYS A 144 -2.71 10.46 58.73
CA LYS A 144 -1.99 9.43 57.97
C LYS A 144 -0.48 9.59 58.17
N PRO A 145 0.05 9.35 59.39
CA PRO A 145 1.49 9.45 59.65
C PRO A 145 2.25 8.29 59.06
N THR A 146 3.53 8.55 58.79
CA THR A 146 4.51 7.48 58.49
C THR A 146 5.30 7.20 59.75
N ILE A 147 5.12 6.02 60.31
CA ILE A 147 5.75 5.58 61.56
C ILE A 147 6.65 4.39 61.22
N ASN A 148 7.94 4.46 61.54
CA ASN A 148 8.96 3.44 61.26
C ASN A 148 9.00 3.03 59.75
N GLY A 149 8.78 3.99 58.84
CA GLY A 149 8.76 3.73 57.41
C GLY A 149 7.46 3.10 56.88
N GLN A 150 6.45 2.89 57.72
CA GLN A 150 5.14 2.39 57.36
C GLN A 150 4.08 3.49 57.46
N GLN A 151 3.29 3.65 56.40
CA GLN A 151 2.13 4.56 56.42
C GLN A 151 1.05 3.89 57.26
N MET A 152 0.49 4.64 58.20
CA MET A 152 -0.60 4.21 59.06
C MET A 152 -1.81 5.13 58.90
N VAL A 153 -2.99 4.61 59.16
CA VAL A 153 -4.21 5.41 59.24
C VAL A 153 -4.64 5.45 60.70
N ILE A 154 -4.77 6.64 61.28
CA ILE A 154 -5.17 6.86 62.68
C ILE A 154 -6.48 7.68 62.67
N SER A 155 -7.53 7.13 63.25
CA SER A 155 -8.73 7.88 63.55
C SER A 155 -8.89 8.09 65.04
N GLN A 156 -9.15 9.30 65.45
CA GLN A 156 -9.38 9.67 66.84
C GLN A 156 -10.81 10.14 67.03
N VAL A 157 -11.46 9.70 68.13
CA VAL A 157 -12.85 10.07 68.46
C VAL A 157 -12.91 10.33 69.96
N PRO A 158 -13.56 11.43 70.45
CA PRO A 158 -13.84 11.65 71.85
C PRO A 158 -14.87 10.65 72.38
N ILE A 159 -14.77 10.33 73.66
CA ILE A 159 -15.75 9.54 74.41
C ILE A 159 -16.51 10.48 75.35
N PHE A 160 -17.82 10.52 75.22
CA PHE A 160 -18.69 11.41 75.97
C PHE A 160 -19.29 10.72 77.19
N ASN A 161 -19.57 11.50 78.20
CA ASN A 161 -20.34 11.03 79.35
C ASN A 161 -21.80 10.69 78.94
N SER A 162 -22.30 9.56 79.39
CA SER A 162 -23.67 9.08 79.09
C SER A 162 -24.79 9.94 79.61
N GLN A 163 -24.55 10.82 80.61
CA GLN A 163 -25.57 11.63 81.22
C GLN A 163 -25.82 12.96 80.52
N ASP A 164 -24.79 13.60 79.97
CA ASP A 164 -24.90 14.93 79.36
C ASP A 164 -24.53 14.96 77.88
N ASN A 165 -23.93 13.92 77.39
CA ASN A 165 -23.43 13.81 75.99
C ASN A 165 -22.60 15.02 75.52
N ALA A 166 -22.11 15.84 76.42
CA ALA A 166 -21.35 17.07 76.16
C ALA A 166 -19.96 17.03 76.77
N THR A 167 -19.84 16.38 77.95
CA THR A 167 -18.53 16.29 78.68
C THR A 167 -17.67 15.17 78.15
N VAL A 168 -16.47 15.49 77.64
CA VAL A 168 -15.48 14.50 77.17
C VAL A 168 -14.81 13.87 78.42
N ILE A 169 -14.92 12.56 78.53
CA ILE A 169 -14.29 11.75 79.61
C ILE A 169 -13.03 11.03 79.17
N GLY A 170 -12.77 10.93 77.90
CA GLY A 170 -11.57 10.32 77.28
C GLY A 170 -11.54 10.33 75.79
N TYR A 171 -10.57 9.71 75.22
CA TYR A 171 -10.42 9.60 73.76
C TYR A 171 -10.10 8.16 73.37
N ILE A 172 -10.57 7.76 72.19
CA ILE A 172 -10.16 6.51 71.52
C ILE A 172 -9.40 6.84 70.24
N GLN A 173 -8.27 6.21 70.06
CA GLN A 173 -7.55 6.16 68.80
C GLN A 173 -7.62 4.73 68.22
N VAL A 174 -8.03 4.64 66.94
CA VAL A 174 -8.00 3.40 66.19
C VAL A 174 -6.93 3.55 65.13
N ILE A 175 -5.95 2.68 65.13
CA ILE A 175 -4.79 2.69 64.25
C ILE A 175 -4.82 1.46 63.35
N ASN A 176 -4.73 1.68 62.03
CA ASN A 176 -4.49 0.60 61.04
C ASN A 176 -3.07 0.71 60.47
N PRO A 177 -2.22 -0.27 60.70
CA PRO A 177 -0.83 -0.27 60.20
C PRO A 177 -0.66 -0.45 58.71
N MET A 178 -1.72 -0.58 57.95
CA MET A 178 -1.73 -0.71 56.49
C MET A 178 -0.94 -1.90 55.91
N THR A 179 -0.61 -2.90 56.76
CA THR A 179 0.22 -4.05 56.36
C THR A 179 -0.46 -4.91 55.30
N SER A 180 -1.76 -5.20 55.49
CA SER A 180 -2.56 -5.92 54.51
C SER A 180 -2.68 -5.14 53.18
N TYR A 181 -2.86 -3.80 53.27
CA TYR A 181 -2.86 -2.93 52.10
C TYR A 181 -1.52 -3.00 51.33
N ASN A 182 -0.39 -2.81 52.04
CA ASN A 182 0.94 -2.83 51.43
C ASN A 182 1.28 -4.20 50.82
N SER A 183 0.90 -5.31 51.49
CA SER A 183 1.07 -6.66 50.97
C SER A 183 0.25 -6.89 49.72
N MET A 184 -1.00 -6.44 49.70
CA MET A 184 -1.92 -6.57 48.53
C MET A 184 -1.43 -5.73 47.35
N MET A 185 -1.03 -4.48 47.60
CA MET A 185 -0.47 -3.60 46.56
C MET A 185 0.86 -4.14 46.02
N GLY A 186 1.71 -4.74 46.87
CA GLY A 186 2.93 -5.39 46.42
C GLY A 186 2.68 -6.62 45.57
N LYS A 187 1.70 -7.47 45.91
CA LYS A 187 1.29 -8.62 45.08
C LYS A 187 0.69 -8.15 43.74
N LEU A 188 -0.16 -7.11 43.76
CA LEU A 188 -0.72 -6.52 42.56
C LEU A 188 0.38 -6.05 41.63
N LEU A 189 1.35 -5.32 42.16
CA LEU A 189 2.49 -4.83 41.38
C LEU A 189 3.34 -5.96 40.78
N ALA A 190 3.64 -7.00 41.58
CA ALA A 190 4.35 -8.18 41.08
C ALA A 190 3.61 -8.90 39.97
N THR A 191 2.29 -9.05 40.10
CA THR A 191 1.43 -9.65 39.07
C THR A 191 1.44 -8.81 37.81
N MET A 192 1.36 -7.48 37.89
CA MET A 192 1.46 -6.57 36.78
C MET A 192 2.79 -6.66 36.02
N PHE A 193 3.92 -6.77 36.76
CA PHE A 193 5.22 -6.98 36.14
C PHE A 193 5.30 -8.32 35.39
N LEU A 194 4.78 -9.39 36.00
CA LEU A 194 4.76 -10.70 35.37
C LEU A 194 3.92 -10.67 34.04
N LEU A 195 2.69 -10.15 34.13
CA LEU A 195 1.81 -10.03 32.97
C LEU A 195 2.39 -9.09 31.89
N GLY A 196 3.07 -8.01 32.34
CA GLY A 196 3.75 -7.10 31.41
C GLY A 196 4.90 -7.78 30.65
N GLY A 197 5.67 -8.64 31.32
CA GLY A 197 6.71 -9.47 30.70
C GLY A 197 6.12 -10.42 29.62
N VAL A 198 5.04 -11.11 29.96
CA VAL A 198 4.33 -12.01 29.03
C VAL A 198 3.75 -11.22 27.85
N ALA A 199 3.13 -10.07 28.11
CA ALA A 199 2.57 -9.21 27.06
C ALA A 199 3.66 -8.70 26.10
N LEU A 200 4.83 -8.32 26.61
CA LEU A 200 5.98 -7.93 25.82
C LEU A 200 6.46 -9.07 24.90
N PHE A 201 6.57 -10.28 25.44
CA PHE A 201 6.99 -11.45 24.67
C PHE A 201 5.99 -11.77 23.54
N ILE A 202 4.70 -11.84 23.88
CA ILE A 202 3.64 -12.12 22.88
C ILE A 202 3.60 -11.02 21.81
N SER A 203 3.69 -9.75 22.21
CA SER A 203 3.69 -8.62 21.29
C SER A 203 4.90 -8.65 20.35
N GLY A 204 6.08 -8.97 20.85
CA GLY A 204 7.28 -9.13 20.05
C GLY A 204 7.15 -10.26 19.02
N MET A 205 6.60 -11.40 19.44
CA MET A 205 6.36 -12.56 18.59
C MET A 205 5.32 -12.25 17.50
N LEU A 206 4.18 -11.68 17.86
CA LEU A 206 3.13 -11.29 16.90
C LEU A 206 3.65 -10.22 15.93
N GLY A 207 4.34 -9.20 16.42
CA GLY A 207 4.93 -8.16 15.57
C GLY A 207 5.95 -8.74 14.58
N TYR A 208 6.74 -9.73 14.98
CA TYR A 208 7.68 -10.43 14.09
C TYR A 208 6.94 -11.24 13.02
N LEU A 209 5.92 -12.03 13.39
CA LEU A 209 5.14 -12.84 12.45
C LEU A 209 4.41 -11.95 11.42
N LEU A 210 3.76 -10.88 11.86
CA LEU A 210 3.10 -9.93 10.99
C LEU A 210 4.11 -9.27 10.03
N ALA A 211 5.24 -8.77 10.57
CA ALA A 211 6.28 -8.17 9.74
C ALA A 211 6.86 -9.17 8.71
N GLN A 212 6.95 -10.45 9.06
CA GLN A 212 7.41 -11.47 8.14
C GLN A 212 6.40 -11.72 7.01
N ASN A 213 5.12 -11.82 7.31
CA ASN A 213 4.09 -12.10 6.32
C ASN A 213 3.87 -10.91 5.35
N PHE A 214 3.81 -9.69 5.87
CA PHE A 214 3.56 -8.51 5.03
C PHE A 214 4.80 -7.96 4.31
N LEU A 215 5.99 -8.04 4.91
CA LEU A 215 7.18 -7.43 4.32
C LEU A 215 8.00 -8.37 3.44
N ASN A 216 7.85 -9.69 3.56
CA ASN A 216 8.59 -10.64 2.72
C ASN A 216 8.24 -10.51 1.22
N PRO A 217 6.95 -10.45 0.81
CA PRO A 217 6.60 -10.28 -0.60
C PRO A 217 7.20 -8.98 -1.17
N LEU A 218 7.08 -7.86 -0.47
CA LEU A 218 7.65 -6.57 -0.90
C LEU A 218 9.18 -6.63 -1.02
N THR A 219 9.85 -7.33 -0.09
CA THR A 219 11.30 -7.49 -0.15
C THR A 219 11.72 -8.36 -1.34
N ARG A 220 10.93 -9.39 -1.69
CA ARG A 220 11.15 -10.22 -2.87
C ARG A 220 10.96 -9.40 -4.15
N MET A 221 9.89 -8.60 -4.25
CA MET A 221 9.68 -7.68 -5.37
C MET A 221 10.87 -6.74 -5.56
N ALA A 222 11.32 -6.08 -4.49
CA ALA A 222 12.48 -5.19 -4.54
C ALA A 222 13.76 -5.92 -4.99
N LYS A 223 13.96 -7.17 -4.56
CA LYS A 223 15.09 -8.00 -5.00
C LYS A 223 14.97 -8.37 -6.47
N THR A 224 13.79 -8.80 -6.92
CA THR A 224 13.54 -9.13 -8.34
C THR A 224 13.75 -7.92 -9.24
N MET A 225 13.26 -6.72 -8.83
CA MET A 225 13.54 -5.47 -9.55
C MET A 225 15.04 -5.18 -9.67
N ASN A 226 15.81 -5.40 -8.60
CA ASN A 226 17.26 -5.21 -8.64
C ASN A 226 17.97 -6.27 -9.50
N ASP A 227 17.48 -7.50 -9.48
CA ASP A 227 18.00 -8.58 -10.34
C ASP A 227 17.71 -8.31 -11.83
N ILE A 228 16.52 -7.79 -12.17
CA ILE A 228 16.14 -7.37 -13.52
C ILE A 228 17.09 -6.26 -14.02
N ARG A 229 17.38 -5.27 -13.18
CA ARG A 229 18.31 -4.18 -13.53
C ARG A 229 19.69 -4.69 -13.91
N ASN A 230 20.15 -5.78 -13.27
CA ASN A 230 21.51 -6.28 -13.46
C ASN A 230 21.61 -7.43 -14.50
N ASN A 231 20.54 -8.22 -14.67
CA ASN A 231 20.57 -9.48 -15.41
C ASN A 231 19.50 -9.58 -16.53
N GLY A 232 18.72 -8.49 -16.76
CA GLY A 232 17.65 -8.47 -17.78
C GLY A 232 16.29 -8.98 -17.27
N PHE A 233 15.30 -9.01 -18.18
CA PHE A 233 13.87 -9.12 -17.86
C PHE A 233 13.35 -10.55 -17.62
N GLN A 234 14.20 -11.58 -17.65
CA GLN A 234 13.75 -12.99 -17.62
C GLN A 234 13.21 -13.48 -16.28
N LYS A 235 13.45 -12.75 -15.19
CA LYS A 235 12.98 -13.16 -13.85
C LYS A 235 11.57 -12.66 -13.57
N ARG A 236 10.77 -13.55 -12.97
CA ARG A 236 9.41 -13.27 -12.47
C ARG A 236 9.31 -13.61 -10.99
N ILE A 237 8.34 -13.03 -10.33
CA ILE A 237 7.97 -13.43 -8.97
C ILE A 237 7.13 -14.71 -9.09
N GLU A 238 7.59 -15.79 -8.44
CA GLU A 238 6.96 -17.11 -8.55
C GLU A 238 5.51 -17.11 -8.03
N ALA A 239 4.62 -17.77 -8.75
CA ALA A 239 3.19 -17.88 -8.45
C ALA A 239 2.89 -18.52 -7.08
N THR A 240 3.79 -19.35 -6.54
CA THR A 240 3.68 -19.98 -5.22
C THR A 240 3.65 -18.99 -4.06
N THR A 241 3.96 -17.72 -4.32
CA THR A 241 4.02 -16.64 -3.34
C THR A 241 2.83 -15.68 -3.45
N ILE A 242 1.90 -15.92 -4.40
CA ILE A 242 0.76 -15.04 -4.63
C ILE A 242 -0.30 -15.34 -3.57
N THR A 243 -0.44 -14.44 -2.62
CA THR A 243 -1.54 -14.43 -1.65
C THR A 243 -2.82 -13.94 -2.35
N LYS A 244 -4.00 -14.32 -1.79
CA LYS A 244 -5.31 -13.83 -2.31
C LYS A 244 -5.70 -12.50 -1.65
N ASP A 245 -4.75 -11.58 -1.58
CA ASP A 245 -4.89 -10.26 -0.98
C ASP A 245 -4.33 -9.17 -1.93
N GLU A 246 -4.34 -7.95 -1.50
CA GLU A 246 -3.85 -6.78 -2.26
C GLU A 246 -2.37 -6.92 -2.64
N ILE A 247 -1.58 -7.64 -1.85
CA ILE A 247 -0.16 -7.93 -2.15
C ILE A 247 -0.05 -8.93 -3.29
N GLY A 248 -0.96 -9.90 -3.35
CA GLY A 248 -1.08 -10.84 -4.45
C GLY A 248 -1.44 -10.15 -5.76
N GLU A 249 -2.45 -9.27 -5.73
CA GLU A 249 -2.85 -8.46 -6.89
C GLU A 249 -1.69 -7.58 -7.39
N LEU A 250 -0.99 -6.90 -6.48
CA LEU A 250 0.20 -6.11 -6.83
C LEU A 250 1.29 -6.98 -7.49
N THR A 251 1.45 -8.23 -7.06
CA THR A 251 2.42 -9.16 -7.65
C THR A 251 2.03 -9.54 -9.08
N LEU A 252 0.73 -9.77 -9.34
CA LEU A 252 0.21 -10.05 -10.69
C LEU A 252 0.43 -8.86 -11.62
N VAL A 253 0.00 -7.66 -11.21
CA VAL A 253 0.20 -6.42 -11.98
C VAL A 253 1.68 -6.18 -12.27
N PHE A 254 2.57 -6.43 -11.30
CA PHE A 254 4.01 -6.33 -11.52
C PHE A 254 4.51 -7.32 -12.57
N ASN A 255 4.09 -8.58 -12.50
CA ASN A 255 4.50 -9.59 -13.48
C ASN A 255 3.99 -9.29 -14.89
N ASP A 256 2.75 -8.79 -15.01
CA ASP A 256 2.17 -8.37 -16.28
C ASP A 256 2.92 -7.18 -16.89
N MET A 257 3.22 -6.17 -16.07
CA MET A 257 4.05 -5.04 -16.49
C MET A 257 5.44 -5.50 -16.97
N MET A 258 6.08 -6.43 -16.24
CA MET A 258 7.37 -6.97 -16.64
C MET A 258 7.29 -7.76 -17.96
N ALA A 259 6.21 -8.51 -18.17
CA ALA A 259 5.99 -9.22 -19.43
C ALA A 259 5.76 -8.26 -20.61
N GLN A 260 5.12 -7.13 -20.37
CA GLN A 260 4.93 -6.09 -21.37
C GLN A 260 6.25 -5.39 -21.72
N ILE A 261 7.05 -5.03 -20.72
CA ILE A 261 8.38 -4.42 -20.94
C ILE A 261 9.30 -5.38 -21.70
N GLU A 262 9.36 -6.66 -21.32
CA GLU A 262 10.17 -7.67 -22.02
C GLU A 262 9.77 -7.80 -23.50
N ARG A 263 8.46 -7.89 -23.78
CA ARG A 263 7.96 -7.94 -25.16
C ARG A 263 8.33 -6.69 -25.95
N SER A 264 8.17 -5.51 -25.35
CA SER A 264 8.54 -4.24 -26.00
C SER A 264 10.04 -4.15 -26.28
N PHE A 265 10.88 -4.59 -25.32
CA PHE A 265 12.32 -4.60 -25.49
C PHE A 265 12.77 -5.57 -26.58
N GLU A 266 12.20 -6.78 -26.63
CA GLU A 266 12.53 -7.75 -27.68
C GLU A 266 12.08 -7.27 -29.07
N GLN A 267 10.91 -6.65 -29.18
CA GLN A 267 10.44 -6.01 -30.41
C GLN A 267 11.37 -4.88 -30.86
N GLN A 268 11.84 -4.04 -29.93
CA GLN A 268 12.78 -2.97 -30.22
C GLN A 268 14.14 -3.52 -30.69
N LYS A 269 14.64 -4.58 -30.03
CA LYS A 269 15.89 -5.25 -30.41
C LYS A 269 15.78 -5.84 -31.81
N GLN A 270 14.70 -6.57 -32.10
CA GLN A 270 14.44 -7.14 -33.40
C GLN A 270 14.35 -6.05 -34.50
N PHE A 271 13.67 -4.93 -34.20
CA PHE A 271 13.63 -3.80 -35.13
C PHE A 271 15.01 -3.25 -35.47
N VAL A 272 15.91 -3.09 -34.50
CA VAL A 272 17.28 -2.62 -34.75
C VAL A 272 18.10 -3.63 -35.56
N GLU A 273 17.93 -4.92 -35.31
CA GLU A 273 18.61 -6.00 -36.05
C GLU A 273 18.12 -6.01 -37.52
N ASP A 274 16.82 -5.99 -37.74
CA ASP A 274 16.21 -6.01 -39.08
C ASP A 274 16.56 -4.73 -39.88
N ALA A 275 16.48 -3.54 -39.23
CA ALA A 275 16.90 -2.28 -39.82
C ALA A 275 18.38 -2.31 -40.26
N SER A 276 19.25 -2.87 -39.43
CA SER A 276 20.67 -2.99 -39.73
C SER A 276 20.92 -3.92 -40.93
N HIS A 277 20.16 -5.00 -41.06
CA HIS A 277 20.22 -5.91 -42.19
C HIS A 277 19.72 -5.28 -43.48
N GLU A 278 18.56 -4.59 -43.45
CA GLU A 278 17.97 -3.94 -44.62
C GLU A 278 18.78 -2.72 -45.12
N LEU A 279 19.50 -2.04 -44.23
CA LEU A 279 20.42 -0.97 -44.62
C LEU A 279 21.78 -1.49 -45.17
N ARG A 280 22.26 -2.63 -44.68
CA ARG A 280 23.57 -3.17 -45.10
C ARG A 280 23.56 -3.59 -46.58
N THR A 281 22.48 -4.20 -47.04
CA THR A 281 22.38 -4.72 -48.41
C THR A 281 22.55 -3.63 -49.48
N PRO A 282 21.74 -2.53 -49.48
CA PRO A 282 21.89 -1.45 -50.48
C PRO A 282 23.28 -0.78 -50.40
N VAL A 283 23.84 -0.63 -49.19
CA VAL A 283 25.21 -0.07 -49.01
C VAL A 283 26.24 -0.98 -49.71
N GLN A 284 26.12 -2.32 -49.58
CA GLN A 284 27.03 -3.27 -50.27
C GLN A 284 26.87 -3.24 -51.78
N ILE A 285 25.64 -3.10 -52.29
CA ILE A 285 25.37 -2.97 -53.74
C ILE A 285 26.00 -1.69 -54.27
N MET A 286 25.75 -0.54 -53.64
CA MET A 286 26.39 0.74 -54.00
C MET A 286 27.91 0.68 -53.93
N GLU A 287 28.48 0.08 -52.88
CA GLU A 287 29.94 -0.12 -52.77
C GLU A 287 30.47 -0.94 -53.94
N GLY A 288 29.75 -1.98 -54.38
CA GLY A 288 30.10 -2.78 -55.55
C GLY A 288 30.15 -1.96 -56.82
N HIS A 289 29.08 -1.23 -57.11
CA HIS A 289 28.99 -0.36 -58.30
C HIS A 289 30.01 0.77 -58.29
N LEU A 290 30.25 1.41 -57.14
CA LEU A 290 31.30 2.42 -57.01
C LEU A 290 32.70 1.86 -57.22
N LYS A 291 33.00 0.59 -56.80
CA LYS A 291 34.23 -0.09 -57.13
C LYS A 291 34.37 -0.39 -58.61
N LEU A 292 33.30 -0.77 -59.30
CA LEU A 292 33.26 -0.94 -60.74
C LEU A 292 33.55 0.37 -61.45
N LEU A 293 32.89 1.47 -61.07
CA LEU A 293 33.15 2.80 -61.59
C LEU A 293 34.59 3.25 -61.40
N ASN A 294 35.17 3.01 -60.23
CA ASN A 294 36.56 3.37 -59.95
C ASN A 294 37.55 2.59 -60.80
N ARG A 295 37.22 1.35 -61.21
CA ARG A 295 38.11 0.44 -61.95
C ARG A 295 38.00 0.62 -63.47
N TRP A 296 36.78 0.74 -63.99
CA TRP A 296 36.52 0.73 -65.44
C TRP A 296 35.65 1.88 -65.96
N GLY A 297 35.00 2.67 -65.09
CA GLY A 297 34.05 3.67 -65.51
C GLY A 297 34.64 4.83 -66.33
N LYS A 298 35.98 5.00 -66.39
CA LYS A 298 36.66 5.97 -67.28
C LYS A 298 36.81 5.49 -68.71
N ASP A 299 36.84 4.17 -68.90
CA ASP A 299 37.19 3.55 -70.17
C ASP A 299 35.95 2.91 -70.87
N ASP A 300 34.85 2.74 -70.12
CA ASP A 300 33.61 2.10 -70.62
C ASP A 300 32.38 2.92 -70.21
N PRO A 301 31.75 3.65 -71.14
CA PRO A 301 30.57 4.45 -70.91
C PRO A 301 29.33 3.65 -70.47
N GLU A 302 29.20 2.35 -70.90
CA GLU A 302 28.04 1.54 -70.50
C GLU A 302 28.18 1.15 -69.02
N VAL A 303 29.35 0.78 -68.57
CA VAL A 303 29.64 0.49 -67.13
C VAL A 303 29.46 1.75 -66.30
N LEU A 304 29.79 2.95 -66.83
CA LEU A 304 29.57 4.20 -66.12
C LEU A 304 28.06 4.44 -65.89
N ASP A 305 27.27 4.40 -66.93
CA ASP A 305 25.85 4.70 -66.87
C ASP A 305 25.09 3.64 -66.03
N GLU A 306 25.38 2.35 -66.22
CA GLU A 306 24.77 1.27 -65.46
C GLU A 306 25.06 1.39 -63.97
N SER A 307 26.34 1.55 -63.59
CA SER A 307 26.73 1.60 -62.19
C SER A 307 26.27 2.87 -61.50
N LEU A 308 26.22 4.00 -62.20
CA LEU A 308 25.69 5.26 -61.69
C LEU A 308 24.19 5.14 -61.42
N ASN A 309 23.42 4.66 -62.39
CA ASN A 309 21.99 4.46 -62.27
C ASN A 309 21.61 3.46 -61.16
N ALA A 310 22.34 2.35 -61.06
CA ALA A 310 22.16 1.37 -60.01
C ALA A 310 22.43 1.98 -58.63
N SER A 311 23.51 2.77 -58.51
CA SER A 311 23.83 3.46 -57.25
C SER A 311 22.78 4.50 -56.85
N LEU A 312 22.25 5.27 -57.80
CA LEU A 312 21.16 6.23 -57.60
C LEU A 312 19.84 5.54 -57.17
N THR A 313 19.53 4.43 -57.81
CA THR A 313 18.35 3.60 -57.46
C THR A 313 18.40 3.08 -56.03
N GLU A 314 19.58 2.56 -55.63
CA GLU A 314 19.74 2.09 -54.25
C GLU A 314 19.74 3.23 -53.25
N LEU A 315 20.21 4.41 -53.60
CA LEU A 315 20.16 5.60 -52.74
C LEU A 315 18.69 6.03 -52.50
N GLU A 316 17.86 6.10 -53.55
CA GLU A 316 16.42 6.42 -53.42
C GLU A 316 15.70 5.34 -52.60
N ARG A 317 16.03 4.08 -52.76
CA ARG A 317 15.51 3.00 -51.94
C ARG A 317 15.87 3.15 -50.46
N MET A 318 17.12 3.51 -50.14
CA MET A 318 17.57 3.78 -48.75
C MET A 318 16.82 4.97 -48.17
N LYS A 319 16.66 6.04 -48.92
CA LYS A 319 15.92 7.23 -48.51
C LYS A 319 14.47 6.89 -48.16
N LYS A 320 13.79 6.09 -48.99
CA LYS A 320 12.43 5.60 -48.70
C LYS A 320 12.38 4.75 -47.46
N LEU A 321 13.33 3.82 -47.27
CA LEU A 321 13.42 2.96 -46.11
C LEU A 321 13.58 3.78 -44.80
N VAL A 322 14.47 4.78 -44.79
CA VAL A 322 14.68 5.66 -43.62
C VAL A 322 13.40 6.45 -43.31
N GLN A 323 12.71 6.95 -44.37
CA GLN A 323 11.46 7.67 -44.16
C GLN A 323 10.35 6.77 -43.59
N GLU A 324 10.18 5.56 -44.10
CA GLU A 324 9.25 4.57 -43.55
C GLU A 324 9.59 4.20 -42.08
N MET A 325 10.85 4.11 -41.69
CA MET A 325 11.26 3.92 -40.29
C MET A 325 10.88 5.10 -39.40
N LEU A 326 11.04 6.34 -39.88
CA LEU A 326 10.64 7.53 -39.15
C LEU A 326 9.12 7.61 -39.01
N ASP A 327 8.37 7.25 -40.07
CA ASP A 327 6.91 7.22 -40.05
C ASP A 327 6.39 6.15 -39.08
N LEU A 328 7.02 4.96 -39.06
CA LEU A 328 6.71 3.92 -38.06
C LEU A 328 6.96 4.40 -36.63
N SER A 329 8.10 5.02 -36.38
CA SER A 329 8.43 5.56 -35.04
C SER A 329 7.45 6.66 -34.59
N ARG A 330 6.96 7.49 -35.52
CA ARG A 330 5.91 8.50 -35.25
C ARG A 330 4.55 7.85 -34.98
N ALA A 331 4.19 6.82 -35.78
CA ALA A 331 2.93 6.09 -35.62
C ALA A 331 2.82 5.44 -34.22
N GLU A 332 3.92 4.89 -33.69
CA GLU A 332 3.99 4.31 -32.34
C GLU A 332 3.74 5.34 -31.21
N GLN A 333 3.93 6.62 -31.47
CA GLN A 333 3.76 7.71 -30.48
C GLN A 333 2.40 8.40 -30.54
N ILE A 334 1.54 8.08 -31.51
CA ILE A 334 0.25 8.76 -31.75
C ILE A 334 -0.69 8.66 -30.54
N SER A 335 -0.65 7.58 -29.77
CA SER A 335 -1.48 7.43 -28.57
C SER A 335 -1.19 8.50 -27.48
N GLN A 336 -0.10 9.27 -27.61
CA GLN A 336 0.34 10.28 -26.65
C GLN A 336 0.07 11.73 -27.10
N THR A 337 -0.15 11.99 -28.40
CA THR A 337 -0.32 13.34 -28.96
C THR A 337 -1.72 13.52 -29.53
N LYS A 338 -2.59 14.21 -28.80
CA LYS A 338 -4.01 14.39 -29.15
C LYS A 338 -4.28 15.67 -29.96
N GLU A 339 -3.95 15.73 -31.23
CA GLU A 339 -4.67 16.59 -32.15
C GLU A 339 -5.68 15.74 -32.95
N LEU A 340 -6.78 15.36 -32.29
CA LEU A 340 -7.86 14.61 -32.89
C LEU A 340 -8.74 15.55 -33.71
N GLN A 341 -9.00 15.20 -34.96
CA GLN A 341 -9.89 15.92 -35.87
C GLN A 341 -11.06 15.00 -36.28
N ILE A 342 -12.24 15.59 -36.43
CA ILE A 342 -13.38 14.86 -37.02
C ILE A 342 -13.23 14.92 -38.53
N VAL A 343 -13.02 13.78 -39.15
CA VAL A 343 -12.77 13.67 -40.60
C VAL A 343 -13.88 12.83 -41.22
N CYS A 344 -14.39 13.30 -42.35
CA CYS A 344 -15.28 12.50 -43.21
C CYS A 344 -14.45 11.44 -43.93
N VAL A 345 -14.69 10.18 -43.63
CA VAL A 345 -13.92 9.05 -44.15
C VAL A 345 -14.18 8.89 -45.66
N ASN A 346 -15.45 9.08 -46.12
CA ASN A 346 -15.82 9.00 -47.52
C ASN A 346 -15.01 9.97 -48.39
N ASP A 347 -14.85 11.22 -47.92
CA ASP A 347 -14.12 12.24 -48.71
C ASP A 347 -12.65 11.84 -48.90
N VAL A 348 -12.00 11.31 -47.85
CA VAL A 348 -10.58 10.89 -47.92
C VAL A 348 -10.43 9.65 -48.80
N VAL A 349 -11.36 8.69 -48.71
CA VAL A 349 -11.34 7.49 -49.57
C VAL A 349 -11.50 7.88 -51.02
N GLU A 350 -12.46 8.77 -51.36
CA GLU A 350 -12.67 9.22 -52.71
C GLU A 350 -11.48 10.04 -53.24
N GLN A 351 -10.85 10.86 -52.41
CA GLN A 351 -9.65 11.59 -52.78
C GLN A 351 -8.48 10.63 -53.12
N VAL A 352 -8.22 9.63 -52.28
CA VAL A 352 -7.17 8.65 -52.53
C VAL A 352 -7.47 7.81 -53.77
N ARG A 353 -8.71 7.36 -53.92
CA ARG A 353 -9.13 6.63 -55.13
C ARG A 353 -8.83 7.41 -56.39
N ARG A 354 -9.24 8.70 -56.47
CA ARG A 354 -8.98 9.57 -57.64
C ARG A 354 -7.49 9.75 -57.92
N ASN A 355 -6.68 9.91 -56.84
CA ASN A 355 -5.24 10.06 -57.00
C ASN A 355 -4.62 8.79 -57.64
N PHE A 356 -5.06 7.61 -57.18
CA PHE A 356 -4.58 6.34 -57.71
C PHE A 356 -5.06 6.08 -59.15
N GLU A 357 -6.28 6.46 -59.50
CA GLU A 357 -6.84 6.35 -60.85
C GLU A 357 -6.04 7.19 -61.88
N VAL A 358 -5.55 8.38 -61.44
CA VAL A 358 -4.67 9.22 -62.29
C VAL A 358 -3.26 8.66 -62.40
N MET A 359 -2.71 8.08 -61.30
CA MET A 359 -1.35 7.52 -61.28
C MET A 359 -1.24 6.17 -62.02
N HIS A 360 -2.33 5.42 -62.07
CA HIS A 360 -2.39 4.06 -62.61
C HIS A 360 -3.55 3.96 -63.65
N GLU A 361 -3.37 4.59 -64.80
CA GLU A 361 -4.38 4.67 -65.87
C GLU A 361 -4.81 3.30 -66.39
N ASP A 362 -4.00 2.27 -66.21
CA ASP A 362 -4.26 0.88 -66.59
C ASP A 362 -5.07 0.09 -65.55
N PHE A 363 -5.41 0.70 -64.39
CA PHE A 363 -6.19 0.08 -63.32
C PHE A 363 -7.61 0.61 -63.27
N LEU A 364 -8.57 -0.27 -62.98
CA LEU A 364 -9.95 0.08 -62.70
C LEU A 364 -10.16 0.14 -61.17
N PHE A 365 -10.38 1.33 -60.64
CA PHE A 365 -10.71 1.54 -59.22
C PHE A 365 -12.23 1.73 -59.09
N THR A 366 -12.92 0.76 -58.49
CA THR A 366 -14.34 0.89 -58.16
C THR A 366 -14.53 1.34 -56.72
N LEU A 367 -15.46 2.26 -56.49
CA LEU A 367 -15.85 2.67 -55.15
C LEU A 367 -17.32 2.33 -54.93
N LYS A 368 -17.58 1.57 -53.85
CA LYS A 368 -18.92 1.31 -53.37
C LYS A 368 -19.05 1.95 -51.96
N GLU A 369 -20.09 2.76 -51.83
CA GLU A 369 -20.43 3.40 -50.56
C GLU A 369 -21.85 2.99 -50.19
N ASP A 370 -22.02 2.21 -49.14
CA ASP A 370 -23.33 1.83 -48.61
C ASP A 370 -23.92 2.96 -47.77
N ASP A 371 -23.04 3.68 -47.05
CA ASP A 371 -23.36 4.81 -46.19
C ASP A 371 -22.51 6.03 -46.56
N LYS A 372 -23.09 7.23 -46.38
CA LYS A 372 -22.43 8.51 -46.65
C LYS A 372 -22.24 9.32 -45.38
N ASP A 373 -21.31 10.26 -45.44
CA ASP A 373 -20.97 11.17 -44.32
C ASP A 373 -20.54 10.45 -43.07
N LEU A 374 -19.81 9.35 -43.21
CA LEU A 374 -19.21 8.61 -42.08
C LEU A 374 -18.02 9.38 -41.51
N HIS A 375 -18.06 9.69 -40.23
CA HIS A 375 -17.04 10.50 -39.57
C HIS A 375 -16.27 9.68 -38.54
N ALA A 376 -14.95 9.80 -38.56
CA ALA A 376 -14.04 9.22 -37.54
C ALA A 376 -13.17 10.31 -36.88
N MET A 377 -12.73 10.05 -35.69
CA MET A 377 -11.79 10.91 -34.94
C MET A 377 -10.36 10.50 -35.27
N ILE A 378 -9.84 11.06 -36.36
CA ILE A 378 -8.50 10.71 -36.87
C ILE A 378 -7.91 11.97 -37.57
N GLN A 379 -6.58 12.08 -37.64
CA GLN A 379 -5.95 13.12 -38.45
C GLN A 379 -6.14 12.78 -39.94
N HIS A 380 -6.48 13.77 -40.74
CA HIS A 380 -6.69 13.60 -42.17
C HIS A 380 -5.49 12.94 -42.86
N ASN A 381 -4.29 13.44 -42.59
CA ASN A 381 -3.06 12.93 -43.19
C ASN A 381 -2.76 11.46 -42.80
N HIS A 382 -3.15 11.04 -41.59
CA HIS A 382 -2.96 9.67 -41.17
C HIS A 382 -3.92 8.70 -41.83
N LEU A 383 -5.20 9.11 -42.02
CA LEU A 383 -6.17 8.32 -42.78
C LEU A 383 -5.75 8.20 -44.24
N GLU A 384 -5.34 9.30 -44.85
CA GLU A 384 -4.81 9.32 -46.22
C GLU A 384 -3.58 8.39 -46.32
N GLN A 385 -2.65 8.44 -45.42
CA GLN A 385 -1.44 7.58 -45.39
C GLN A 385 -1.80 6.09 -45.26
N ILE A 386 -2.75 5.73 -44.39
CA ILE A 386 -3.25 4.35 -44.24
C ILE A 386 -3.81 3.85 -45.61
N LEU A 387 -4.68 4.64 -46.23
CA LEU A 387 -5.32 4.28 -47.46
C LEU A 387 -4.31 4.17 -48.62
N ILE A 388 -3.35 5.09 -48.70
CA ILE A 388 -2.27 5.03 -49.69
C ILE A 388 -1.44 3.75 -49.51
N ILE A 389 -1.07 3.37 -48.30
CA ILE A 389 -0.32 2.14 -48.04
C ILE A 389 -1.09 0.91 -48.52
N ILE A 390 -2.38 0.83 -48.21
CA ILE A 390 -3.21 -0.32 -48.59
C ILE A 390 -3.44 -0.35 -50.09
N ALA A 391 -3.73 0.78 -50.73
CA ALA A 391 -3.95 0.87 -52.17
C ALA A 391 -2.66 0.58 -52.96
N ASP A 392 -1.50 1.07 -52.53
CA ASP A 392 -0.17 0.78 -53.13
C ASP A 392 0.14 -0.73 -53.07
N ASN A 393 -0.17 -1.39 -51.96
CA ASN A 393 -0.04 -2.84 -51.86
C ASN A 393 -1.01 -3.57 -52.82
N ALA A 394 -2.26 -3.14 -52.88
CA ALA A 394 -3.25 -3.73 -53.81
C ALA A 394 -2.80 -3.62 -55.26
N VAL A 395 -2.27 -2.46 -55.69
CA VAL A 395 -1.70 -2.27 -57.02
C VAL A 395 -0.50 -3.17 -57.27
N LYS A 396 0.43 -3.24 -56.31
CA LYS A 396 1.68 -4.01 -56.44
C LYS A 396 1.49 -5.52 -56.54
N TYR A 397 0.47 -6.03 -55.86
CA TYR A 397 0.26 -7.47 -55.77
C TYR A 397 -0.92 -7.99 -56.60
N SER A 398 -1.61 -7.13 -57.35
CA SER A 398 -2.75 -7.51 -58.18
C SER A 398 -2.38 -8.35 -59.41
N GLY A 399 -1.08 -8.54 -59.72
CA GLY A 399 -0.63 -9.34 -60.85
C GLY A 399 -1.18 -8.84 -62.21
N ASP A 400 -1.77 -9.76 -62.95
CA ASP A 400 -2.38 -9.45 -64.26
C ASP A 400 -3.78 -8.80 -64.14
N SER A 401 -4.41 -8.90 -62.95
CA SER A 401 -5.68 -8.25 -62.69
C SER A 401 -5.48 -6.76 -62.45
N LYS A 402 -6.13 -5.93 -63.22
CA LYS A 402 -6.02 -4.48 -63.12
C LYS A 402 -7.29 -3.86 -62.48
N GLN A 403 -7.87 -4.60 -61.52
CA GLN A 403 -9.08 -4.17 -60.82
C GLN A 403 -8.82 -4.12 -59.32
N ILE A 404 -9.23 -3.02 -58.67
CA ILE A 404 -9.21 -2.82 -57.24
C ILE A 404 -10.59 -2.29 -56.83
N ASP A 405 -11.22 -2.97 -55.88
CA ASP A 405 -12.52 -2.59 -55.35
C ASP A 405 -12.35 -1.99 -53.95
N VAL A 406 -12.87 -0.80 -53.74
CA VAL A 406 -12.90 -0.10 -52.45
C VAL A 406 -14.36 -0.06 -51.98
N HIS A 407 -14.60 -0.46 -50.74
CA HIS A 407 -15.94 -0.46 -50.15
C HIS A 407 -15.92 0.24 -48.78
N VAL A 408 -16.78 1.24 -48.62
CA VAL A 408 -16.98 2.00 -47.40
C VAL A 408 -18.38 1.72 -46.86
N TYR A 409 -18.47 1.26 -45.62
CA TYR A 409 -19.74 0.92 -45.01
C TYR A 409 -19.68 1.04 -43.48
N GLN A 410 -20.87 1.20 -42.88
CA GLN A 410 -21.04 1.17 -41.46
C GLN A 410 -21.47 -0.23 -41.00
N GLU A 411 -20.89 -0.72 -39.94
CA GLU A 411 -21.34 -1.91 -39.25
C GLU A 411 -21.36 -1.62 -37.75
N GLU A 412 -22.56 -1.65 -37.15
CA GLU A 412 -22.78 -1.23 -35.74
C GLU A 412 -22.28 0.21 -35.49
N GLU A 413 -21.43 0.41 -34.53
CA GLU A 413 -20.79 1.70 -34.15
C GLU A 413 -19.40 1.87 -34.78
N GLN A 414 -19.16 1.21 -35.92
CA GLN A 414 -17.85 1.18 -36.57
C GLN A 414 -17.97 1.54 -38.06
N ILE A 415 -16.96 2.24 -38.56
CA ILE A 415 -16.76 2.47 -39.99
C ILE A 415 -15.77 1.42 -40.46
N LYS A 416 -16.13 0.73 -41.55
CA LYS A 416 -15.26 -0.20 -42.25
C LYS A 416 -14.91 0.30 -43.65
N VAL A 417 -13.62 0.29 -43.95
CA VAL A 417 -13.09 0.54 -45.29
C VAL A 417 -12.31 -0.69 -45.72
N SER A 418 -12.79 -1.37 -46.75
CA SER A 418 -12.12 -2.53 -47.32
C SER A 418 -11.57 -2.19 -48.70
N VAL A 419 -10.36 -2.65 -48.98
CA VAL A 419 -9.70 -2.57 -50.30
C VAL A 419 -9.38 -3.98 -50.73
N LYS A 420 -9.93 -4.39 -51.86
CA LYS A 420 -9.79 -5.73 -52.43
C LYS A 420 -9.03 -5.67 -53.73
N ASP A 421 -7.97 -6.47 -53.83
CA ASP A 421 -7.29 -6.82 -55.07
C ASP A 421 -7.68 -8.23 -55.55
N TYR A 422 -7.43 -8.53 -56.81
CA TYR A 422 -7.65 -9.84 -57.44
C TYR A 422 -6.32 -10.44 -57.90
N GLY A 423 -5.33 -10.33 -57.07
CA GLY A 423 -3.94 -10.69 -57.35
C GLY A 423 -3.53 -12.09 -56.90
N VAL A 424 -2.27 -12.20 -56.54
CA VAL A 424 -1.63 -13.49 -56.19
C VAL A 424 -2.16 -14.11 -54.90
N GLY A 425 -2.82 -13.33 -54.05
CA GLY A 425 -3.27 -13.78 -52.74
C GLY A 425 -2.13 -14.07 -51.77
N ILE A 426 -2.52 -14.51 -50.56
CA ILE A 426 -1.63 -14.79 -49.45
C ILE A 426 -2.07 -16.13 -48.81
N SER A 427 -1.13 -17.02 -48.54
CA SER A 427 -1.45 -18.28 -47.89
C SER A 427 -1.94 -18.06 -46.45
N PRO A 428 -2.83 -18.93 -45.90
CA PRO A 428 -3.40 -18.76 -44.56
C PRO A 428 -2.34 -18.69 -43.45
N GLU A 429 -1.20 -19.35 -43.65
CA GLU A 429 -0.10 -19.37 -42.66
C GLU A 429 0.67 -18.04 -42.56
N GLU A 430 0.50 -17.17 -43.57
CA GLU A 430 1.24 -15.93 -43.71
C GLU A 430 0.39 -14.69 -43.39
N ILE A 431 -0.94 -14.79 -43.39
CA ILE A 431 -1.88 -13.67 -43.24
C ILE A 431 -1.60 -12.88 -41.96
N ASP A 432 -1.41 -13.54 -40.83
CA ASP A 432 -1.15 -12.85 -39.55
C ASP A 432 0.22 -12.16 -39.52
N LYS A 433 1.15 -12.60 -40.38
CA LYS A 433 2.53 -12.11 -40.40
C LYS A 433 2.73 -10.87 -41.25
N ILE A 434 1.85 -10.61 -42.25
CA ILE A 434 2.03 -9.48 -43.17
C ILE A 434 2.02 -8.10 -42.48
N PHE A 435 1.49 -8.00 -41.28
CA PHE A 435 1.49 -6.80 -40.45
C PHE A 435 2.75 -6.66 -39.58
N ASN A 436 3.65 -7.66 -39.60
CA ASN A 436 4.91 -7.58 -38.87
C ASN A 436 5.93 -6.73 -39.63
N ARG A 437 6.78 -6.03 -38.89
CA ARG A 437 7.83 -5.17 -39.46
C ARG A 437 8.80 -5.99 -40.30
N PHE A 438 9.18 -5.46 -41.48
CA PHE A 438 10.11 -6.09 -42.43
C PHE A 438 9.65 -7.45 -42.96
N TYR A 439 8.39 -7.86 -42.70
CA TYR A 439 7.91 -9.13 -43.16
C TYR A 439 7.49 -9.06 -44.66
N ARG A 440 7.84 -10.12 -45.37
CA ARG A 440 7.60 -10.26 -46.82
C ARG A 440 7.36 -11.73 -47.14
N VAL A 441 6.25 -12.05 -47.80
CA VAL A 441 5.89 -13.43 -48.15
C VAL A 441 6.90 -14.06 -49.13
N ASP A 442 7.39 -13.31 -50.12
CA ASP A 442 8.42 -13.75 -51.08
C ASP A 442 9.54 -12.70 -51.16
N LYS A 443 10.73 -13.03 -50.59
CA LYS A 443 11.90 -12.14 -50.57
C LYS A 443 12.52 -11.93 -51.96
N ALA A 444 12.34 -12.86 -52.93
CA ALA A 444 12.96 -12.77 -54.25
C ALA A 444 12.11 -11.88 -55.17
N ARG A 445 10.80 -12.16 -55.30
CA ARG A 445 9.86 -11.43 -56.15
C ARG A 445 9.63 -10.01 -55.71
N SER A 446 9.65 -9.78 -54.42
CA SER A 446 9.41 -8.45 -53.83
C SER A 446 10.61 -7.50 -53.88
N ARG A 447 11.82 -7.94 -54.27
CA ARG A 447 12.95 -7.05 -54.62
C ARG A 447 12.73 -6.34 -55.94
N GLU A 448 12.11 -6.99 -56.89
CA GLU A 448 11.75 -6.40 -58.20
C GLU A 448 10.58 -5.42 -58.09
N VAL A 449 9.64 -5.70 -57.17
CA VAL A 449 8.41 -4.86 -56.95
C VAL A 449 8.62 -3.71 -55.95
N GLY A 450 9.74 -3.70 -55.22
CA GLY A 450 10.22 -2.51 -54.48
C GLY A 450 9.54 -2.18 -53.15
N GLY A 451 9.26 -3.15 -52.26
CA GLY A 451 8.71 -2.92 -50.93
C GLY A 451 9.69 -3.28 -49.81
N ASN A 452 9.74 -2.50 -48.70
CA ASN A 452 10.60 -2.75 -47.55
C ASN A 452 9.91 -3.56 -46.43
N GLY A 453 8.61 -3.89 -46.58
CA GLY A 453 7.83 -4.63 -45.55
C GLY A 453 7.47 -3.80 -44.29
N LEU A 454 7.51 -2.47 -44.40
CA LEU A 454 7.13 -1.57 -43.31
C LEU A 454 5.74 -0.97 -43.48
N GLY A 455 5.21 -0.88 -44.71
CA GLY A 455 3.96 -0.18 -44.99
C GLY A 455 2.79 -0.70 -44.16
N LEU A 456 2.46 -1.99 -44.23
CA LEU A 456 1.33 -2.56 -43.47
C LEU A 456 1.54 -2.49 -41.94
N ALA A 457 2.78 -2.55 -41.50
CA ALA A 457 3.11 -2.33 -40.07
C ALA A 457 2.81 -0.87 -39.65
N ILE A 458 3.16 0.11 -40.50
CA ILE A 458 2.80 1.54 -40.28
C ILE A 458 1.27 1.70 -40.26
N ALA A 459 0.56 1.15 -41.22
CA ALA A 459 -0.90 1.21 -41.28
C ALA A 459 -1.55 0.62 -40.01
N LYS A 460 -1.04 -0.52 -39.52
CA LYS A 460 -1.52 -1.16 -38.29
C LYS A 460 -1.30 -0.28 -37.06
N GLU A 461 -0.11 0.30 -36.88
CA GLU A 461 0.20 1.18 -35.76
C GLU A 461 -0.66 2.46 -35.81
N LEU A 462 -0.83 3.07 -37.00
CA LEU A 462 -1.70 4.23 -37.18
C LEU A 462 -3.15 3.90 -36.79
N VAL A 463 -3.73 2.84 -37.35
CA VAL A 463 -5.11 2.42 -37.04
C VAL A 463 -5.30 2.12 -35.57
N SER A 464 -4.35 1.38 -34.97
CA SER A 464 -4.38 1.04 -33.55
C SER A 464 -4.29 2.27 -32.64
N GLY A 465 -3.52 3.29 -33.03
CA GLY A 465 -3.43 4.57 -32.33
C GLY A 465 -4.77 5.32 -32.23
N TYR A 466 -5.69 5.07 -33.16
CA TYR A 466 -7.05 5.61 -33.16
C TYR A 466 -8.12 4.63 -32.68
N GLN A 467 -7.74 3.61 -31.91
CA GLN A 467 -8.64 2.58 -31.35
C GLN A 467 -9.35 1.75 -32.43
N GLY A 468 -8.81 1.72 -33.64
CA GLY A 468 -9.28 0.91 -34.75
C GLY A 468 -8.57 -0.44 -34.80
N SER A 469 -8.94 -1.22 -35.82
CA SER A 469 -8.28 -2.49 -36.16
C SER A 469 -8.09 -2.61 -37.69
N ILE A 470 -7.05 -3.39 -38.05
CA ILE A 470 -6.80 -3.76 -39.46
C ILE A 470 -6.75 -5.27 -39.58
N GLN A 471 -7.42 -5.80 -40.60
CA GLN A 471 -7.52 -7.24 -40.85
C GLN A 471 -7.29 -7.52 -42.33
N ALA A 472 -6.83 -8.74 -42.64
CA ALA A 472 -6.68 -9.21 -44.00
C ALA A 472 -7.42 -10.53 -44.19
N GLU A 473 -8.13 -10.67 -45.29
CA GLU A 473 -8.71 -11.91 -45.75
C GLU A 473 -8.14 -12.19 -47.14
N SER A 474 -7.60 -13.38 -47.37
CA SER A 474 -6.92 -13.70 -48.60
C SER A 474 -7.04 -15.18 -48.95
N GLU A 475 -7.12 -15.45 -50.24
CA GLU A 475 -7.07 -16.80 -50.80
C GLU A 475 -6.02 -16.83 -51.91
N ASP A 476 -5.19 -17.86 -51.92
CA ASP A 476 -4.06 -17.99 -52.83
C ASP A 476 -4.54 -18.01 -54.31
N ASN A 477 -3.95 -17.17 -55.16
CA ASN A 477 -4.34 -16.93 -56.55
C ASN A 477 -5.77 -16.42 -56.79
N VAL A 478 -6.44 -15.92 -55.76
CA VAL A 478 -7.79 -15.30 -55.88
C VAL A 478 -7.71 -13.80 -55.58
N GLY A 479 -6.91 -13.41 -54.57
CA GLY A 479 -6.71 -12.01 -54.20
C GLY A 479 -6.72 -11.78 -52.70
N THR A 480 -6.57 -10.52 -52.32
CA THR A 480 -6.52 -10.10 -50.92
C THR A 480 -7.49 -8.96 -50.65
N THR A 481 -8.17 -9.01 -49.52
CA THR A 481 -8.97 -7.92 -48.99
C THR A 481 -8.39 -7.44 -47.69
N ILE A 482 -7.98 -6.17 -47.61
CA ILE A 482 -7.55 -5.53 -46.37
C ILE A 482 -8.67 -4.62 -45.90
N THR A 483 -9.13 -4.84 -44.67
CA THR A 483 -10.21 -4.05 -44.06
C THR A 483 -9.67 -3.29 -42.84
N ILE A 484 -9.86 -1.98 -42.85
CA ILE A 484 -9.64 -1.15 -41.63
C ILE A 484 -10.99 -0.86 -40.98
N THR A 485 -10.99 -0.85 -39.67
CA THR A 485 -12.15 -0.54 -38.83
C THR A 485 -11.81 0.63 -37.93
N LEU A 486 -12.65 1.66 -37.95
CA LEU A 486 -12.50 2.86 -37.12
C LEU A 486 -13.77 3.09 -36.29
N PRO A 487 -13.71 3.63 -35.07
CA PRO A 487 -14.89 4.03 -34.32
C PRO A 487 -15.70 5.12 -35.08
N LEU A 488 -17.01 4.92 -35.21
CA LEU A 488 -17.91 5.90 -35.77
C LEU A 488 -18.15 7.03 -34.79
N ILE A 489 -18.16 8.26 -35.28
CA ILE A 489 -18.56 9.43 -34.49
C ILE A 489 -19.83 10.01 -35.12
N GLU A 490 -20.90 10.02 -34.35
CA GLU A 490 -22.09 10.77 -34.72
C GLU A 490 -21.78 12.27 -34.78
N LYS A 491 -22.01 12.89 -35.91
CA LYS A 491 -21.89 14.34 -36.06
C LYS A 491 -22.98 14.99 -35.18
N GLN A 492 -22.60 15.56 -34.04
CA GLN A 492 -23.52 16.45 -33.33
C GLN A 492 -23.87 17.60 -34.29
N VAL A 493 -25.05 17.55 -34.87
CA VAL A 493 -25.61 18.69 -35.58
C VAL A 493 -25.92 19.74 -34.53
N ASP A 494 -25.08 20.74 -34.43
CA ASP A 494 -25.38 21.94 -33.66
C ASP A 494 -26.72 22.51 -34.17
N LYS A 495 -27.72 22.48 -33.31
CA LYS A 495 -29.05 23.08 -33.55
C LYS A 495 -29.03 24.56 -33.26
#